data_4321015090daccccbbdb494389c3202a
#
_entry.id   4321015090daccccbbdb494389c3202a
#
_cell.length_a   1.000
_cell.length_b   1.000
_cell.length_c   1.000
_cell.angle_alpha   90.00
_cell.angle_beta   90.00
_cell.angle_gamma   90.00
#
_symmetry.space_group_name_H-M   'P 1'
#
loop_
_entity.id
_entity.type
_entity.pdbx_description
1 polymer ?
#
loop_
_entity_poly.entity_id
_entity_poly.type
_entity_poly.pdbx_seq_one_letter_code
_entity_poly.pdbx_strand_id
1 'polypeptide(L)'
;MMLESVQLIHGGRFRRGSSLSPDEQPVAEIELSPFHLDTYPVLNRQFAEFIEDGGYRQAQLWTPAGWSWLESTGATRPNYWDDPLWSAPEVPVTGVSWWEALAYARWAGRTLPTEAQWEYACKGTAGNTYPWGEDEPDLTLANFAPDCDPVERRPTSPDHFPRNVSEFGCHDMAGNFAEWCLDNYATAYRTSGKDPLYRTAEEDDHVARGGCGLHDADYLRSSARDHYHPGLRDNLIGFRCARPVDGADS
;
A
#
# COMPACT_ATOMS: atom_id res chain seq x y z
N MET A 1 14.65 18.72 -4.49
CA MET A 1 13.40 18.49 -3.75
C MET A 1 12.31 18.30 -4.80
N MET A 2 12.09 17.08 -5.30
CA MET A 2 10.90 16.81 -6.08
C MET A 2 9.73 16.90 -5.11
N LEU A 3 8.76 17.76 -5.42
CA LEU A 3 7.50 17.85 -4.69
C LEU A 3 6.94 16.43 -4.56
N GLU A 4 6.60 16.03 -3.35
CA GLU A 4 5.84 14.82 -3.11
C GLU A 4 4.58 14.90 -3.98
N SER A 5 4.54 14.10 -5.03
CA SER A 5 3.42 14.09 -5.95
C SER A 5 2.26 13.37 -5.28
N VAL A 6 1.17 14.10 -5.06
CA VAL A 6 -0.03 13.63 -4.37
C VAL A 6 -1.22 13.85 -5.28
N GLN A 7 -2.07 12.85 -5.43
CA GLN A 7 -3.31 12.93 -6.20
C GLN A 7 -4.47 13.30 -5.28
N LEU A 8 -5.26 14.29 -5.68
CA LEU A 8 -6.56 14.55 -5.07
C LEU A 8 -7.58 13.60 -5.68
N ILE A 9 -8.08 12.68 -4.88
CA ILE A 9 -9.18 11.78 -5.26
C ILE A 9 -10.46 12.35 -4.68
N HIS A 10 -11.38 12.74 -5.58
CA HIS A 10 -12.61 13.46 -5.19
C HIS A 10 -13.60 12.61 -4.38
N GLY A 11 -13.27 11.34 -4.16
CA GLY A 11 -14.19 10.41 -3.51
C GLY A 11 -15.40 10.10 -4.40
N GLY A 12 -16.48 9.63 -3.78
CA GLY A 12 -17.69 9.24 -4.46
C GLY A 12 -18.12 7.82 -4.18
N ARG A 13 -19.09 7.33 -4.92
CA ARG A 13 -19.59 5.97 -4.79
C ARG A 13 -18.88 5.06 -5.77
N PHE A 14 -18.52 3.88 -5.30
CA PHE A 14 -17.96 2.83 -6.15
C PHE A 14 -18.35 1.44 -5.65
N ARG A 15 -18.20 0.47 -6.51
CA ARG A 15 -18.49 -0.92 -6.21
C ARG A 15 -17.22 -1.61 -5.73
N ARG A 16 -17.09 -1.78 -4.39
CA ARG A 16 -15.96 -2.49 -3.75
C ARG A 16 -16.11 -3.98 -3.92
N GLY A 17 -14.98 -4.66 -4.10
CA GLY A 17 -14.89 -6.12 -4.17
C GLY A 17 -15.15 -6.70 -5.55
N SER A 18 -15.12 -8.01 -5.61
CA SER A 18 -15.47 -8.82 -6.77
C SER A 18 -16.13 -10.14 -6.38
N SER A 19 -16.64 -10.87 -7.35
CA SER A 19 -17.17 -12.24 -7.14
C SER A 19 -16.12 -13.33 -7.35
N LEU A 20 -14.88 -12.97 -7.67
CA LEU A 20 -13.84 -13.91 -8.07
C LEU A 20 -13.21 -14.63 -6.87
N SER A 21 -13.16 -13.98 -5.70
CA SER A 21 -12.68 -14.60 -4.47
C SER A 21 -13.67 -14.42 -3.32
N PRO A 22 -13.79 -15.40 -2.40
CA PRO A 22 -14.66 -15.28 -1.23
C PRO A 22 -14.33 -14.11 -0.31
N ASP A 23 -13.07 -13.76 -0.15
CA ASP A 23 -12.60 -12.67 0.71
C ASP A 23 -12.80 -11.27 0.10
N GLU A 24 -13.03 -11.21 -1.22
CA GLU A 24 -13.42 -10.00 -1.93
C GLU A 24 -14.93 -9.70 -1.84
N GLN A 25 -15.66 -10.44 -1.01
CA GLN A 25 -17.11 -10.35 -0.85
C GLN A 25 -17.50 -9.82 0.55
N PRO A 26 -18.74 -9.31 0.70
CA PRO A 26 -19.73 -9.07 -0.33
C PRO A 26 -19.35 -7.93 -1.26
N VAL A 27 -19.67 -8.07 -2.55
CA VAL A 27 -19.59 -6.93 -3.47
C VAL A 27 -20.66 -5.91 -3.07
N ALA A 28 -20.25 -4.70 -2.77
CA ALA A 28 -21.15 -3.68 -2.26
C ALA A 28 -20.79 -2.28 -2.77
N GLU A 29 -21.82 -1.46 -2.99
CA GLU A 29 -21.59 -0.04 -3.20
C GLU A 29 -21.22 0.62 -1.86
N ILE A 30 -20.13 1.35 -1.85
CA ILE A 30 -19.68 2.16 -0.73
C ILE A 30 -19.40 3.59 -1.19
N GLU A 31 -19.31 4.52 -0.25
CA GLU A 31 -19.04 5.93 -0.51
C GLU A 31 -17.76 6.35 0.19
N LEU A 32 -16.91 7.10 -0.49
CA LEU A 32 -15.69 7.69 0.07
C LEU A 32 -15.76 9.20 0.04
N SER A 33 -15.36 9.83 1.12
CA SER A 33 -15.05 11.25 1.16
C SER A 33 -13.80 11.56 0.32
N PRO A 34 -13.60 12.80 -0.14
CA PRO A 34 -12.37 13.18 -0.83
C PRO A 34 -11.14 12.95 0.06
N PHE A 35 -10.06 12.48 -0.56
CA PHE A 35 -8.78 12.25 0.12
C PHE A 35 -7.60 12.49 -0.83
N HIS A 36 -6.44 12.71 -0.26
CA HIS A 36 -5.19 12.71 -1.00
C HIS A 36 -4.52 11.34 -0.88
N LEU A 37 -3.94 10.87 -1.98
CA LEU A 37 -3.14 9.65 -2.02
C LEU A 37 -1.81 9.94 -2.71
N ASP A 38 -0.72 9.39 -2.21
CA ASP A 38 0.58 9.50 -2.87
C ASP A 38 0.52 8.93 -4.29
N THR A 39 1.07 9.66 -5.24
CA THR A 39 1.14 9.24 -6.64
C THR A 39 1.95 7.95 -6.79
N TYR A 40 3.00 7.83 -5.99
CA TYR A 40 3.93 6.70 -5.97
C TYR A 40 4.00 6.07 -4.58
N PRO A 41 4.41 4.80 -4.45
CA PRO A 41 4.84 4.24 -3.17
C PRO A 41 5.97 5.06 -2.56
N VAL A 42 6.12 5.01 -1.24
CA VAL A 42 7.22 5.68 -0.54
C VAL A 42 8.57 5.08 -0.97
N LEU A 43 9.50 5.92 -1.39
CA LEU A 43 10.81 5.52 -1.88
C LEU A 43 11.86 5.42 -0.76
N ASN A 44 12.90 4.61 -0.97
CA ASN A 44 14.00 4.48 -0.01
C ASN A 44 14.62 5.83 0.38
N ARG A 45 14.82 6.76 -0.57
CA ARG A 45 15.34 8.09 -0.25
C ARG A 45 14.47 8.90 0.71
N GLN A 46 13.13 8.74 0.62
CA GLN A 46 12.19 9.41 1.51
C GLN A 46 12.19 8.74 2.89
N PHE A 47 12.27 7.42 2.92
CA PHE A 47 12.35 6.69 4.18
C PHE A 47 13.69 6.93 4.90
N ALA A 48 14.78 7.19 4.15
CA ALA A 48 16.06 7.61 4.73
C ALA A 48 15.93 8.90 5.56
N GLU A 49 15.15 9.88 5.09
CA GLU A 49 14.90 11.13 5.84
C GLU A 49 14.22 10.83 7.19
N PHE A 50 13.25 9.91 7.24
CA PHE A 50 12.62 9.46 8.49
C PHE A 50 13.63 8.82 9.44
N ILE A 51 14.55 7.99 8.93
CA ILE A 51 15.61 7.37 9.76
C ILE A 51 16.55 8.45 10.31
N GLU A 52 17.01 9.38 9.45
CA GLU A 52 17.93 10.46 9.81
C GLU A 52 17.34 11.40 10.86
N ASP A 53 16.05 11.74 10.73
CA ASP A 53 15.29 12.52 11.72
C ASP A 53 15.06 11.77 13.03
N GLY A 54 15.51 10.52 13.13
CA GLY A 54 15.39 9.70 14.32
C GLY A 54 14.00 9.14 14.55
N GLY A 55 13.24 8.85 13.50
CA GLY A 55 11.89 8.32 13.59
C GLY A 55 11.77 7.04 14.42
N TYR A 56 12.79 6.19 14.39
CA TYR A 56 12.88 4.99 15.25
C TYR A 56 13.14 5.29 16.76
N ARG A 57 13.34 6.55 17.15
CA ARG A 57 13.54 6.96 18.55
C ARG A 57 12.45 7.88 19.08
N GLN A 58 11.44 8.18 18.27
CA GLN A 58 10.35 9.10 18.59
C GLN A 58 9.07 8.31 18.92
N ALA A 59 8.93 7.89 20.18
CA ALA A 59 7.81 7.04 20.64
C ALA A 59 6.42 7.57 20.26
N GLN A 60 6.25 8.90 20.14
CA GLN A 60 4.97 9.53 19.76
C GLN A 60 4.54 9.21 18.31
N LEU A 61 5.44 8.76 17.45
CA LEU A 61 5.11 8.34 16.08
C LEU A 61 4.53 6.93 16.03
N TRP A 62 4.82 6.11 17.02
CA TRP A 62 4.45 4.70 17.08
C TRP A 62 3.15 4.51 17.84
N THR A 63 2.44 3.43 17.54
CA THR A 63 1.39 2.94 18.42
C THR A 63 2.01 2.26 19.63
N PRO A 64 1.27 2.03 20.74
CA PRO A 64 1.79 1.28 21.89
C PRO A 64 2.31 -0.11 21.51
N ALA A 65 1.58 -0.85 20.66
CA ALA A 65 1.99 -2.18 20.20
C ALA A 65 3.24 -2.09 19.30
N GLY A 66 3.28 -1.13 18.37
CA GLY A 66 4.43 -0.88 17.50
C GLY A 66 5.68 -0.47 18.28
N TRP A 67 5.53 0.34 19.34
CA TRP A 67 6.66 0.69 20.19
C TRP A 67 7.20 -0.51 20.96
N SER A 68 6.32 -1.33 21.54
CA SER A 68 6.71 -2.57 22.22
C SER A 68 7.41 -3.55 21.26
N TRP A 69 6.90 -3.68 20.05
CA TRP A 69 7.54 -4.47 18.99
C TRP A 69 8.94 -3.91 18.66
N LEU A 70 9.07 -2.59 18.51
CA LEU A 70 10.35 -1.94 18.22
C LEU A 70 11.38 -2.20 19.32
N GLU A 71 10.98 -2.05 20.59
CA GLU A 71 11.85 -2.35 21.74
C GLU A 71 12.28 -3.83 21.78
N SER A 72 11.37 -4.74 21.43
CA SER A 72 11.64 -6.19 21.44
C SER A 72 12.58 -6.63 20.33
N THR A 73 12.50 -5.98 19.17
CA THR A 73 13.31 -6.33 17.99
C THR A 73 14.62 -5.57 17.91
N GLY A 74 14.69 -4.38 18.54
CA GLY A 74 15.81 -3.48 18.42
C GLY A 74 16.01 -2.94 17.00
N ALA A 75 14.95 -2.92 16.17
CA ALA A 75 15.01 -2.43 14.81
C ALA A 75 15.36 -0.93 14.77
N THR A 76 16.20 -0.53 13.85
CA THR A 76 16.63 0.87 13.64
C THR A 76 16.50 1.33 12.19
N ARG A 77 16.13 0.43 11.31
CA ARG A 77 15.96 0.62 9.86
C ARG A 77 15.23 -0.60 9.27
N PRO A 78 14.71 -0.52 8.03
CA PRO A 78 14.07 -1.65 7.34
C PRO A 78 14.99 -2.87 7.20
N ASN A 79 14.39 -4.05 7.06
CA ASN A 79 15.13 -5.21 6.57
C ASN A 79 15.67 -4.92 5.15
N TYR A 80 16.76 -5.59 4.77
CA TYR A 80 17.41 -5.41 3.45
C TYR A 80 17.98 -4.01 3.17
N TRP A 81 18.00 -3.10 4.17
CA TRP A 81 18.49 -1.73 4.00
C TRP A 81 19.96 -1.65 3.58
N ASP A 82 20.76 -2.66 3.93
CA ASP A 82 22.17 -2.75 3.55
C ASP A 82 22.40 -3.49 2.23
N ASP A 83 21.34 -4.04 1.63
CA ASP A 83 21.43 -4.69 0.33
C ASP A 83 21.19 -3.65 -0.79
N PRO A 84 22.23 -3.34 -1.61
CA PRO A 84 22.10 -2.31 -2.65
C PRO A 84 21.04 -2.62 -3.70
N LEU A 85 20.58 -3.87 -3.79
CA LEU A 85 19.51 -4.27 -4.68
C LEU A 85 18.15 -3.70 -4.22
N TRP A 86 17.92 -3.69 -2.88
CA TRP A 86 16.65 -3.30 -2.27
C TRP A 86 16.66 -1.86 -1.75
N SER A 87 17.84 -1.28 -1.50
CA SER A 87 18.01 0.04 -0.91
C SER A 87 18.33 1.16 -1.92
N ALA A 88 18.23 0.89 -3.22
CA ALA A 88 18.44 1.94 -4.23
C ALA A 88 17.47 3.11 -4.00
N PRO A 89 17.93 4.38 -4.05
CA PRO A 89 17.13 5.54 -3.60
C PRO A 89 15.78 5.73 -4.30
N GLU A 90 15.70 5.37 -5.58
CA GLU A 90 14.52 5.59 -6.43
C GLU A 90 13.59 4.37 -6.53
N VAL A 91 13.84 3.32 -5.77
CA VAL A 91 12.90 2.20 -5.65
C VAL A 91 12.07 2.32 -4.38
N PRO A 92 10.86 1.77 -4.36
CA PRO A 92 10.02 1.76 -3.16
C PRO A 92 10.72 1.10 -1.97
N VAL A 93 10.52 1.65 -0.78
CA VAL A 93 11.00 1.04 0.45
C VAL A 93 10.23 -0.25 0.73
N THR A 94 10.96 -1.31 1.04
CA THR A 94 10.42 -2.61 1.45
C THR A 94 11.12 -3.11 2.72
N GLY A 95 10.73 -4.28 3.21
CA GLY A 95 11.29 -4.78 4.46
C GLY A 95 10.83 -3.98 5.68
N VAL A 96 9.71 -3.29 5.57
CA VAL A 96 9.06 -2.50 6.62
C VAL A 96 7.85 -3.25 7.17
N SER A 97 7.73 -3.29 8.48
CA SER A 97 6.52 -3.75 9.17
C SER A 97 5.38 -2.74 8.98
N TRP A 98 4.15 -3.16 9.23
CA TRP A 98 3.00 -2.26 9.24
C TRP A 98 3.18 -1.09 10.23
N TRP A 99 3.78 -1.36 11.39
CA TRP A 99 4.08 -0.32 12.38
C TRP A 99 5.12 0.68 11.91
N GLU A 100 6.17 0.24 11.19
CA GLU A 100 7.15 1.13 10.57
C GLU A 100 6.52 2.02 9.51
N ALA A 101 5.68 1.44 8.65
CA ALA A 101 4.94 2.16 7.63
C ALA A 101 4.01 3.23 8.23
N LEU A 102 3.26 2.87 9.29
CA LEU A 102 2.40 3.83 9.99
C LEU A 102 3.19 4.91 10.74
N ALA A 103 4.32 4.57 11.35
CA ALA A 103 5.18 5.54 12.03
C ALA A 103 5.77 6.55 11.05
N TYR A 104 6.23 6.09 9.87
CA TYR A 104 6.64 6.96 8.78
C TYR A 104 5.49 7.89 8.34
N ALA A 105 4.32 7.33 8.08
CA ALA A 105 3.16 8.11 7.64
C ALA A 105 2.83 9.23 8.66
N ARG A 106 2.85 8.94 9.96
CA ARG A 106 2.65 9.94 11.03
C ARG A 106 3.75 11.00 11.06
N TRP A 107 5.01 10.61 10.88
CA TRP A 107 6.14 11.54 10.78
C TRP A 107 5.94 12.51 9.61
N ALA A 108 5.44 12.02 8.49
CA ALA A 108 5.13 12.83 7.31
C ALA A 108 3.80 13.63 7.43
N GLY A 109 3.11 13.59 8.58
CA GLY A 109 1.81 14.24 8.77
C GLY A 109 0.66 13.59 7.98
N ARG A 110 0.74 12.28 7.78
CA ARG A 110 -0.16 11.46 6.94
C ARG A 110 -0.63 10.20 7.68
N THR A 111 -1.28 9.32 6.98
CA THR A 111 -1.68 7.97 7.41
C THR A 111 -1.48 6.97 6.28
N LEU A 112 -1.66 5.68 6.55
CA LEU A 112 -1.84 4.69 5.50
C LEU A 112 -3.24 4.84 4.88
N PRO A 113 -3.44 4.53 3.60
CA PRO A 113 -4.77 4.48 3.01
C PRO A 113 -5.62 3.39 3.70
N THR A 114 -6.93 3.63 3.83
CA THR A 114 -7.84 2.53 4.11
C THR A 114 -7.85 1.58 2.92
N GLU A 115 -8.21 0.32 3.16
CA GLU A 115 -8.35 -0.66 2.08
C GLU A 115 -9.32 -0.19 1.00
N ALA A 116 -10.40 0.47 1.39
CA ALA A 116 -11.39 1.01 0.49
C ALA A 116 -10.85 2.19 -0.35
N GLN A 117 -10.05 3.07 0.25
CA GLN A 117 -9.37 4.16 -0.46
C GLN A 117 -8.38 3.62 -1.49
N TRP A 118 -7.59 2.62 -1.09
CA TRP A 118 -6.62 2.00 -1.98
C TRP A 118 -7.32 1.35 -3.19
N GLU A 119 -8.37 0.53 -2.94
CA GLU A 119 -9.12 -0.15 -4.01
C GLU A 119 -9.76 0.85 -4.96
N TYR A 120 -10.39 1.90 -4.46
CA TYR A 120 -11.00 2.93 -5.30
C TYR A 120 -9.96 3.65 -6.16
N ALA A 121 -8.83 4.01 -5.55
CA ALA A 121 -7.73 4.66 -6.28
C ALA A 121 -7.15 3.80 -7.41
N CYS A 122 -7.10 2.49 -7.20
CA CYS A 122 -6.65 1.52 -8.18
C CYS A 122 -7.70 1.26 -9.27
N LYS A 123 -8.93 0.97 -8.86
CA LYS A 123 -10.04 0.53 -9.71
C LYS A 123 -10.64 1.66 -10.56
N GLY A 124 -10.54 2.90 -10.11
CA GLY A 124 -11.18 4.05 -10.74
C GLY A 124 -12.71 4.05 -10.63
N THR A 125 -13.32 5.04 -11.27
CA THR A 125 -14.80 5.20 -11.30
C THR A 125 -15.46 4.19 -12.22
N ALA A 126 -14.75 3.69 -13.24
CA ALA A 126 -15.22 2.66 -14.16
C ALA A 126 -15.31 1.27 -13.52
N GLY A 127 -14.59 1.03 -12.42
CA GLY A 127 -14.55 -0.26 -11.75
C GLY A 127 -13.62 -1.27 -12.42
N ASN A 128 -12.50 -0.80 -12.96
CA ASN A 128 -11.54 -1.59 -13.73
C ASN A 128 -10.96 -2.77 -12.95
N THR A 129 -10.68 -3.85 -13.67
CA THR A 129 -10.01 -5.04 -13.12
C THR A 129 -8.57 -4.73 -12.70
N TYR A 130 -7.85 -3.92 -13.48
CA TYR A 130 -6.47 -3.47 -13.21
C TYR A 130 -6.40 -1.94 -13.25
N PRO A 131 -5.36 -1.31 -12.69
CA PRO A 131 -5.26 0.16 -12.71
C PRO A 131 -5.29 0.76 -14.11
N TRP A 132 -4.77 0.05 -15.11
CA TRP A 132 -4.75 0.46 -16.53
C TRP A 132 -6.02 0.09 -17.32
N GLY A 133 -6.98 -0.62 -16.75
CA GLY A 133 -8.22 -1.05 -17.40
C GLY A 133 -8.44 -2.56 -17.37
N GLU A 134 -8.86 -3.15 -18.51
CA GLU A 134 -9.25 -4.55 -18.59
C GLU A 134 -8.24 -5.43 -19.36
N ASP A 135 -7.15 -4.85 -19.88
CA ASP A 135 -6.11 -5.61 -20.57
C ASP A 135 -5.41 -6.56 -19.58
N GLU A 136 -5.26 -7.82 -19.96
CA GLU A 136 -4.54 -8.81 -19.15
C GLU A 136 -3.11 -8.34 -18.86
N PRO A 137 -2.58 -8.58 -17.65
CA PRO A 137 -1.23 -8.21 -17.30
C PRO A 137 -0.18 -8.88 -18.16
N ASP A 138 0.82 -8.11 -18.57
CA ASP A 138 2.04 -8.61 -19.17
C ASP A 138 3.27 -7.89 -18.61
N LEU A 139 4.46 -8.37 -18.97
CA LEU A 139 5.73 -7.82 -18.46
C LEU A 139 6.07 -6.42 -19.00
N THR A 140 5.22 -5.81 -19.83
CA THR A 140 5.31 -4.39 -20.23
C THR A 140 4.41 -3.49 -19.39
N LEU A 141 3.49 -4.09 -18.63
CA LEU A 141 2.51 -3.40 -17.79
C LEU A 141 2.88 -3.41 -16.31
N ALA A 142 3.46 -4.50 -15.81
CA ALA A 142 3.76 -4.63 -14.39
C ALA A 142 4.95 -5.55 -14.11
N ASN A 143 5.57 -5.35 -12.95
CA ASN A 143 6.57 -6.26 -12.40
C ASN A 143 5.86 -7.36 -11.59
N PHE A 144 5.67 -8.52 -12.21
CA PHE A 144 5.03 -9.69 -11.57
C PHE A 144 5.63 -10.98 -12.12
N ALA A 145 5.36 -12.14 -11.51
CA ALA A 145 6.03 -13.39 -11.87
C ALA A 145 5.06 -14.52 -12.16
N PRO A 146 4.59 -14.69 -13.40
CA PRO A 146 3.84 -15.88 -13.73
C PRO A 146 4.68 -17.18 -13.65
N ASP A 147 5.99 -17.13 -13.92
CA ASP A 147 6.81 -18.34 -14.08
C ASP A 147 8.32 -18.14 -13.83
N CYS A 148 8.75 -17.18 -13.00
CA CYS A 148 10.18 -16.94 -12.88
C CYS A 148 10.82 -17.23 -11.52
N ASP A 149 12.15 -17.44 -11.57
CA ASP A 149 12.99 -17.59 -10.40
C ASP A 149 12.88 -16.33 -9.52
N PRO A 150 12.51 -16.45 -8.23
CA PRO A 150 12.45 -15.33 -7.28
C PRO A 150 13.73 -14.48 -7.25
N VAL A 151 14.88 -15.05 -7.55
CA VAL A 151 16.19 -14.37 -7.55
C VAL A 151 16.32 -13.37 -8.71
N GLU A 152 15.54 -13.51 -9.77
CA GLU A 152 15.60 -12.63 -10.93
C GLU A 152 14.68 -11.40 -10.80
N ARG A 153 13.77 -11.39 -9.83
CA ARG A 153 12.83 -10.29 -9.60
C ARG A 153 13.46 -9.21 -8.75
N ARG A 154 13.79 -8.13 -9.42
CA ARG A 154 14.35 -6.93 -8.79
C ARG A 154 13.26 -5.88 -8.63
N PRO A 155 13.33 -5.09 -7.55
CA PRO A 155 12.48 -3.93 -7.44
C PRO A 155 12.74 -2.97 -8.60
N THR A 156 11.69 -2.34 -9.10
CA THR A 156 11.77 -1.30 -10.12
C THR A 156 11.34 0.04 -9.53
N SER A 157 11.84 1.14 -10.10
CA SER A 157 11.26 2.46 -9.81
C SER A 157 9.80 2.48 -10.25
N PRO A 158 8.92 3.22 -9.55
CA PRO A 158 7.48 3.15 -9.81
C PRO A 158 7.04 3.84 -11.11
N ASP A 159 7.94 4.44 -11.86
CA ASP A 159 7.73 4.98 -13.21
C ASP A 159 8.28 4.06 -14.32
N HIS A 160 8.84 2.91 -13.93
CA HIS A 160 9.39 1.94 -14.89
C HIS A 160 8.32 1.41 -15.87
N PHE A 161 7.08 1.27 -15.39
CA PHE A 161 5.93 0.85 -16.17
C PHE A 161 4.95 2.02 -16.36
N PRO A 162 5.16 2.89 -17.37
CA PRO A 162 4.39 4.13 -17.50
C PRO A 162 2.89 3.90 -17.77
N ARG A 163 2.50 2.70 -18.19
CA ARG A 163 1.09 2.29 -18.35
C ARG A 163 0.47 1.73 -17.07
N ASN A 164 1.26 1.41 -16.04
CA ASN A 164 0.76 1.01 -14.72
C ASN A 164 0.33 2.25 -13.93
N VAL A 165 -0.73 2.84 -14.38
CA VAL A 165 -1.28 4.07 -13.82
C VAL A 165 -2.81 3.98 -13.78
N SER A 166 -3.40 4.36 -12.65
CA SER A 166 -4.84 4.38 -12.49
C SER A 166 -5.48 5.64 -13.09
N GLU A 167 -6.82 5.63 -13.22
CA GLU A 167 -7.61 6.79 -13.66
C GLU A 167 -7.26 8.07 -12.89
N PHE A 168 -6.91 7.96 -11.60
CA PHE A 168 -6.55 9.08 -10.75
C PHE A 168 -5.08 9.48 -10.81
N GLY A 169 -4.28 8.84 -11.67
CA GLY A 169 -2.86 9.13 -11.82
C GLY A 169 -1.97 8.52 -10.73
N CYS A 170 -2.44 7.52 -10.00
CA CYS A 170 -1.61 6.76 -9.07
C CYS A 170 -0.87 5.67 -9.84
N HIS A 171 0.45 5.65 -9.72
CA HIS A 171 1.33 4.72 -10.41
C HIS A 171 1.65 3.50 -9.55
N ASP A 172 2.02 2.40 -10.24
CA ASP A 172 2.59 1.18 -9.64
C ASP A 172 1.66 0.53 -8.61
N MET A 173 0.32 0.56 -8.88
CA MET A 173 -0.69 -0.03 -8.02
C MET A 173 -0.95 -1.51 -8.30
N ALA A 174 -0.20 -2.13 -9.20
CA ALA A 174 -0.31 -3.55 -9.51
C ALA A 174 1.08 -4.15 -9.77
N GLY A 175 1.48 -5.12 -8.97
CA GLY A 175 2.80 -5.74 -9.02
C GLY A 175 3.87 -4.90 -8.31
N ASN A 176 5.13 -5.24 -8.52
CA ASN A 176 6.31 -4.71 -7.85
C ASN A 176 6.30 -5.06 -6.36
N PHE A 177 5.49 -4.36 -5.55
CA PHE A 177 5.32 -4.62 -4.11
C PHE A 177 3.86 -4.57 -3.70
N ALA A 178 3.45 -5.45 -2.80
CA ALA A 178 2.21 -5.29 -2.08
C ALA A 178 2.31 -4.06 -1.14
N GLU A 179 1.20 -3.40 -0.90
CA GLU A 179 1.17 -2.17 -0.11
C GLU A 179 0.31 -2.33 1.14
N TRP A 180 0.89 -2.01 2.30
CA TRP A 180 0.16 -1.98 3.56
C TRP A 180 -1.02 -1.00 3.53
N CYS A 181 -2.18 -1.48 3.97
CA CYS A 181 -3.36 -0.66 4.24
C CYS A 181 -3.57 -0.48 5.76
N LEU A 182 -4.39 0.51 6.12
CA LEU A 182 -4.70 0.82 7.51
C LEU A 182 -5.56 -0.25 8.17
N ASP A 183 -6.38 -0.96 7.39
CA ASP A 183 -7.37 -1.94 7.86
C ASP A 183 -6.73 -3.22 8.37
N ASN A 184 -7.36 -3.81 9.40
CA ASN A 184 -7.14 -5.21 9.72
C ASN A 184 -7.83 -6.11 8.67
N TYR A 185 -7.30 -7.31 8.50
CA TYR A 185 -7.90 -8.28 7.58
C TYR A 185 -9.09 -9.01 8.19
N ALA A 186 -10.08 -9.29 7.36
CA ALA A 186 -11.14 -10.24 7.63
C ALA A 186 -11.40 -11.07 6.37
N THR A 187 -11.77 -12.33 6.54
CA THR A 187 -12.04 -13.29 5.45
C THR A 187 -13.21 -12.91 4.53
N ALA A 188 -13.87 -11.79 4.82
CA ALA A 188 -14.89 -11.13 4.01
C ALA A 188 -14.98 -9.68 4.46
N TYR A 189 -15.47 -8.79 3.60
CA TYR A 189 -15.68 -7.40 4.01
C TYR A 189 -16.69 -7.29 5.15
N ARG A 190 -16.31 -6.59 6.22
CA ARG A 190 -17.09 -6.41 7.45
C ARG A 190 -17.67 -5.00 7.58
N THR A 191 -17.27 -4.09 6.73
CA THR A 191 -17.66 -2.68 6.77
C THR A 191 -18.34 -2.28 5.48
N SER A 192 -19.29 -1.36 5.59
CA SER A 192 -20.07 -0.82 4.49
C SER A 192 -20.42 0.66 4.75
N GLY A 193 -21.08 1.30 3.81
CA GLY A 193 -21.52 2.69 3.95
C GLY A 193 -20.44 3.67 3.52
N LYS A 194 -20.30 4.75 4.28
CA LYS A 194 -19.37 5.84 3.97
C LYS A 194 -18.05 5.66 4.73
N ASP A 195 -16.94 5.86 4.03
CA ASP A 195 -15.56 5.79 4.56
C ASP A 195 -15.31 4.54 5.44
N PRO A 196 -15.58 3.32 4.92
CA PRO A 196 -15.46 2.12 5.73
C PRO A 196 -14.01 1.84 6.12
N LEU A 197 -13.81 1.55 7.41
CA LEU A 197 -12.54 1.14 7.99
C LEU A 197 -12.80 -0.03 8.94
N TYR A 198 -12.12 -1.15 8.73
CA TYR A 198 -12.21 -2.32 9.61
C TYR A 198 -11.03 -2.37 10.56
N ARG A 199 -11.32 -2.37 11.87
CA ARG A 199 -10.29 -2.42 12.93
C ARG A 199 -10.62 -3.47 13.96
N THR A 200 -9.60 -4.20 14.36
CA THR A 200 -9.55 -5.13 15.48
C THR A 200 -8.33 -4.83 16.36
N ALA A 201 -7.69 -5.82 16.95
CA ALA A 201 -6.41 -5.59 17.63
C ALA A 201 -5.30 -5.25 16.62
N GLU A 202 -4.33 -4.43 17.03
CA GLU A 202 -3.21 -4.05 16.17
C GLU A 202 -2.28 -5.21 15.81
N GLU A 203 -2.30 -6.26 16.63
CA GLU A 203 -1.53 -7.48 16.44
C GLU A 203 -2.19 -8.47 15.48
N ASP A 204 -3.46 -8.27 15.14
CA ASP A 204 -4.14 -9.06 14.11
C ASP A 204 -3.60 -8.70 12.72
N ASP A 205 -3.76 -9.62 11.77
CA ASP A 205 -3.29 -9.39 10.41
C ASP A 205 -3.86 -8.11 9.79
N HIS A 206 -3.01 -7.39 9.07
CA HIS A 206 -3.37 -6.21 8.29
C HIS A 206 -3.42 -6.53 6.81
N VAL A 207 -4.29 -5.78 6.12
CA VAL A 207 -4.46 -5.91 4.67
C VAL A 207 -3.22 -5.39 3.93
N ALA A 208 -2.81 -6.12 2.90
CA ALA A 208 -1.90 -5.69 1.85
C ALA A 208 -2.59 -5.79 0.49
N ARG A 209 -2.25 -4.91 -0.44
CA ARG A 209 -2.92 -4.79 -1.75
C ARG A 209 -1.92 -4.65 -2.89
N GLY A 210 -2.36 -4.98 -4.11
CA GLY A 210 -1.61 -4.73 -5.34
C GLY A 210 -0.79 -5.91 -5.85
N GLY A 211 -0.58 -6.93 -5.03
CA GLY A 211 0.31 -8.04 -5.37
C GLY A 211 1.77 -7.61 -5.43
N CYS A 212 2.66 -8.52 -5.73
CA CYS A 212 4.09 -8.26 -5.75
C CYS A 212 4.78 -8.99 -6.91
N GLY A 213 6.08 -8.76 -7.06
CA GLY A 213 6.91 -9.35 -8.10
C GLY A 213 6.95 -10.90 -8.13
N LEU A 214 6.47 -11.57 -7.09
CA LEU A 214 6.39 -13.05 -7.03
C LEU A 214 4.97 -13.59 -7.21
N HIS A 215 3.96 -12.74 -7.26
CA HIS A 215 2.58 -13.14 -7.44
C HIS A 215 2.25 -13.35 -8.92
N ASP A 216 1.26 -14.20 -9.19
CA ASP A 216 0.64 -14.32 -10.52
C ASP A 216 -0.32 -13.15 -10.81
N ALA A 217 -0.91 -13.16 -12.01
CA ALA A 217 -1.80 -12.11 -12.48
C ALA A 217 -3.06 -11.92 -11.61
N ASP A 218 -3.52 -12.96 -10.91
CA ASP A 218 -4.72 -12.89 -10.09
C ASP A 218 -4.57 -11.93 -8.91
N TYR A 219 -3.36 -11.80 -8.36
CA TYR A 219 -3.08 -10.87 -7.27
C TYR A 219 -2.93 -9.41 -7.71
N LEU A 220 -2.78 -9.15 -9.02
CA LEU A 220 -2.66 -7.79 -9.57
C LEU A 220 -4.01 -7.11 -9.74
N ARG A 221 -5.12 -7.85 -9.63
CA ARG A 221 -6.47 -7.28 -9.76
C ARG A 221 -6.74 -6.24 -8.68
N SER A 222 -7.39 -5.15 -9.05
CA SER A 222 -7.73 -4.05 -8.13
C SER A 222 -8.52 -4.49 -6.89
N SER A 223 -9.25 -5.61 -6.97
CA SER A 223 -10.01 -6.18 -5.84
C SER A 223 -9.26 -7.28 -5.10
N ALA A 224 -8.13 -7.79 -5.61
CA ALA A 224 -7.37 -8.84 -4.96
C ALA A 224 -6.86 -8.38 -3.58
N ARG A 225 -6.89 -9.29 -2.62
CA ARG A 225 -6.54 -9.01 -1.23
C ARG A 225 -5.45 -9.96 -0.76
N ASP A 226 -4.57 -9.43 0.05
CA ASP A 226 -3.59 -10.21 0.79
C ASP A 226 -3.53 -9.69 2.23
N HIS A 227 -2.89 -10.43 3.13
CA HIS A 227 -2.79 -10.04 4.52
C HIS A 227 -1.58 -10.67 5.20
N TYR A 228 -1.03 -9.94 6.15
CA TYR A 228 0.14 -10.40 6.89
C TYR A 228 0.11 -9.88 8.33
N HIS A 229 0.79 -10.62 9.20
CA HIS A 229 1.06 -10.16 10.56
C HIS A 229 1.80 -8.81 10.53
N PRO A 230 1.38 -7.81 11.34
CA PRO A 230 1.92 -6.45 11.29
C PRO A 230 3.43 -6.34 11.55
N GLY A 231 4.04 -7.32 12.18
CA GLY A 231 5.48 -7.38 12.41
C GLY A 231 6.29 -8.00 11.25
N LEU A 232 5.64 -8.47 10.17
CA LEU A 232 6.34 -8.99 9.00
C LEU A 232 7.15 -7.88 8.33
N ARG A 233 8.40 -8.20 7.96
CA ARG A 233 9.34 -7.30 7.29
C ARG A 233 9.92 -8.01 6.07
N ASP A 234 9.07 -8.19 5.07
CA ASP A 234 9.39 -8.87 3.83
C ASP A 234 9.81 -7.88 2.74
N ASN A 235 10.69 -8.31 1.84
CA ASN A 235 11.16 -7.50 0.72
C ASN A 235 10.11 -7.31 -0.40
N LEU A 236 8.93 -7.89 -0.25
CA LEU A 236 7.82 -7.82 -1.20
C LEU A 236 6.68 -6.91 -0.73
N ILE A 237 6.84 -6.24 0.42
CA ILE A 237 5.82 -5.36 0.97
C ILE A 237 6.41 -3.99 1.25
N GLY A 238 5.77 -2.97 0.67
CA GLY A 238 6.00 -1.56 0.89
C GLY A 238 4.72 -0.84 1.31
N PHE A 239 4.59 0.44 0.99
CA PHE A 239 3.40 1.22 1.29
C PHE A 239 3.40 2.56 0.54
N ARG A 240 2.23 3.18 0.47
CA ARG A 240 2.04 4.60 0.14
C ARG A 240 1.24 5.29 1.24
N CYS A 241 1.27 6.62 1.30
CA CYS A 241 0.53 7.38 2.28
C CYS A 241 -0.73 8.02 1.69
N ALA A 242 -1.70 8.23 2.59
CA ALA A 242 -2.91 9.00 2.33
C ALA A 242 -3.07 10.12 3.38
N ARG A 243 -3.92 11.09 3.10
CA ARG A 243 -4.39 12.07 4.08
C ARG A 243 -5.79 12.56 3.72
N PRO A 244 -6.61 12.95 4.71
CA PRO A 244 -7.87 13.62 4.43
C PRO A 244 -7.64 14.94 3.69
N VAL A 245 -8.67 15.43 3.02
CA VAL A 245 -8.68 16.81 2.51
C VAL A 245 -8.98 17.74 3.67
N ASP A 246 -8.16 18.77 3.86
CA ASP A 246 -8.35 19.75 4.93
C ASP A 246 -9.75 20.39 4.83
N GLY A 247 -10.51 20.36 5.92
CA GLY A 247 -11.87 20.91 5.98
C GLY A 247 -13.01 19.92 5.69
N ALA A 248 -12.74 18.63 5.58
CA ALA A 248 -13.79 17.61 5.40
C ALA A 248 -14.47 17.16 6.71
N ASP A 249 -14.08 17.69 7.86
CA ASP A 249 -14.72 17.48 9.15
C ASP A 249 -15.68 18.64 9.45
N SER A 250 -16.93 18.52 9.04
CA SER A 250 -18.06 19.28 9.61
C SER A 250 -19.40 18.60 9.33
#